data_c4c546d1a3b69784ec3260218b502e88
#
_entry.id   c4c546d1a3b69784ec3260218b502e88
#
_cell.length_a   1.000
_cell.length_b   1.000
_cell.length_c   1.000
_cell.angle_alpha   90.00
_cell.angle_beta   90.00
_cell.angle_gamma   90.00
#
_symmetry.space_group_name_H-M   'P 1'
#
loop_
_entity.id
_entity.type
_entity.pdbx_description
1 polymer ?
#
loop_
_entity_poly.entity_id
_entity_poly.type
_entity_poly.pdbx_seq_one_letter_code
_entity_poly.pdbx_strand_id
1 'polypeptide(L)'
;DILEITLLDFILGQQDRIGNIDYRWRWYWVEDGKLESKAAHGKDLPEDIAGFRPLRLRQSAINDNDAGVRAGYVDFAAKTRMLEGLRHYHPGLYQRLGRLSADFAAKGPAYAWLTASAGLSGKEADTIASRLRQAFDLIQADCRSGALKLDLEPGALLSAPGLSDGDSAISWDI
;
A
#
# COMPACT_ATOMS: atom_id res chain seq x y z
N ASP A 1 3.61 -2.08 2.18
CA ASP A 1 3.97 -1.97 0.75
C ASP A 1 2.95 -2.63 -0.18
N ILE A 2 2.66 -3.96 -0.05
CA ILE A 2 1.74 -4.66 -0.98
C ILE A 2 0.35 -4.02 -0.97
N LEU A 3 -0.19 -3.68 0.19
CA LEU A 3 -1.48 -3.01 0.32
C LEU A 3 -1.52 -1.68 -0.41
N GLU A 4 -0.48 -0.88 -0.24
CA GLU A 4 -0.37 0.44 -0.87
C GLU A 4 -0.22 0.31 -2.38
N ILE A 5 0.58 -0.68 -2.84
CA ILE A 5 0.74 -0.98 -4.26
C ILE A 5 -0.60 -1.42 -4.86
N THR A 6 -1.30 -2.36 -4.21
CA THR A 6 -2.60 -2.85 -4.68
C THR A 6 -3.62 -1.72 -4.79
N LEU A 7 -3.67 -0.84 -3.78
CA LEU A 7 -4.55 0.32 -3.80
C LEU A 7 -4.19 1.29 -4.94
N LEU A 8 -2.90 1.60 -5.08
CA LEU A 8 -2.42 2.50 -6.12
C LEU A 8 -2.73 1.95 -7.52
N ASP A 9 -2.47 0.67 -7.73
CA ASP A 9 -2.73 0.00 -9.01
C ASP A 9 -4.21 -0.04 -9.35
N PHE A 10 -5.08 -0.27 -8.36
CA PHE A 10 -6.52 -0.21 -8.55
C PHE A 10 -6.98 1.20 -8.95
N ILE A 11 -6.51 2.23 -8.25
CA ILE A 11 -6.90 3.62 -8.50
C ILE A 11 -6.39 4.11 -9.86
N LEU A 12 -5.14 3.80 -10.19
CA LEU A 12 -4.54 4.21 -11.45
C LEU A 12 -4.91 3.28 -12.62
N GLY A 13 -5.43 2.09 -12.35
CA GLY A 13 -5.71 1.10 -13.38
C GLY A 13 -4.44 0.56 -14.03
N GLN A 14 -3.43 0.28 -13.21
CA GLN A 14 -2.17 -0.27 -13.69
C GLN A 14 -2.38 -1.70 -14.22
N GLN A 15 -2.01 -1.94 -15.49
CA GLN A 15 -2.21 -3.25 -16.10
C GLN A 15 -0.99 -4.18 -16.03
N ASP A 16 0.20 -3.64 -15.80
CA ASP A 16 1.47 -4.36 -15.94
C ASP A 16 2.30 -4.31 -14.65
N ARG A 17 1.67 -4.67 -13.53
CA ARG A 17 2.38 -4.72 -12.24
C ARG A 17 3.23 -5.96 -12.08
N ILE A 18 2.79 -7.11 -12.59
CA ILE A 18 3.51 -8.37 -12.47
C ILE A 18 4.80 -8.29 -13.31
N GLY A 19 5.94 -8.43 -12.65
CA GLY A 19 7.26 -8.28 -13.26
C GLY A 19 7.89 -6.89 -13.03
N ASN A 20 7.11 -5.88 -12.66
CA ASN A 20 7.58 -4.52 -12.40
C ASN A 20 7.65 -4.18 -10.91
N ILE A 21 7.95 -5.16 -10.09
CA ILE A 21 8.22 -5.01 -8.65
C ILE A 21 9.60 -5.55 -8.34
N ASP A 22 10.49 -4.66 -7.93
CA ASP A 22 11.76 -5.05 -7.36
C ASP A 22 11.62 -5.29 -5.86
N TYR A 23 12.43 -6.22 -5.36
CA TYR A 23 12.50 -6.50 -3.93
C TYR A 23 13.89 -6.21 -3.41
N ARG A 24 13.93 -5.44 -2.33
CA ARG A 24 15.16 -5.15 -1.60
C ARG A 24 15.02 -5.60 -0.17
N TRP A 25 16.06 -6.22 0.38
CA TRP A 25 16.07 -6.57 1.77
C TRP A 25 16.42 -5.34 2.60
N ARG A 26 15.66 -5.14 3.72
CA ARG A 26 15.91 -4.11 4.72
C ARG A 26 15.75 -4.67 6.11
N TRP A 27 16.50 -4.11 7.04
CA TRP A 27 16.28 -4.27 8.47
C TRP A 27 15.29 -3.21 8.94
N TYR A 28 14.32 -3.60 9.77
CA TYR A 28 13.33 -2.74 10.38
C TYR A 28 13.36 -2.93 11.88
N TRP A 29 13.30 -1.83 12.64
CA TRP A 29 13.22 -1.85 14.09
C TRP A 29 12.41 -0.66 14.60
N VAL A 30 12.07 -0.68 15.91
CA VAL A 30 11.43 0.44 16.59
C VAL A 30 12.44 1.06 17.55
N GLU A 31 12.69 2.35 17.40
CA GLU A 31 13.55 3.17 18.24
C GLU A 31 12.78 4.42 18.65
N ASP A 32 12.69 4.68 19.95
CA ASP A 32 11.94 5.81 20.52
C ASP A 32 10.49 5.91 20.02
N GLY A 33 9.83 4.74 19.83
CA GLY A 33 8.46 4.67 19.32
C GLY A 33 8.31 4.96 17.82
N LYS A 34 9.41 5.08 17.08
CA LYS A 34 9.42 5.29 15.64
C LYS A 34 9.91 4.05 14.91
N LEU A 35 9.31 3.79 13.75
CA LEU A 35 9.76 2.75 12.85
C LEU A 35 10.97 3.24 12.06
N GLU A 36 12.12 2.61 12.28
CA GLU A 36 13.37 2.88 11.59
C GLU A 36 13.70 1.74 10.62
N SER A 37 14.53 2.03 9.62
CA SER A 37 14.99 1.00 8.69
C SER A 37 16.31 1.32 8.02
N LYS A 38 17.09 0.28 7.69
CA LYS A 38 18.31 0.40 6.87
C LYS A 38 18.41 -0.74 5.85
N ALA A 39 19.15 -0.54 4.78
CA ALA A 39 19.36 -1.56 3.76
C ALA A 39 20.09 -2.78 4.36
N ALA A 40 19.65 -3.99 3.99
CA ALA A 40 20.30 -5.24 4.36
C ALA A 40 21.16 -5.75 3.20
N HIS A 41 22.47 -5.56 3.31
CA HIS A 41 23.43 -6.00 2.29
C HIS A 41 23.81 -7.49 2.41
N GLY A 42 23.33 -8.17 3.46
CA GLY A 42 23.58 -9.58 3.74
C GLY A 42 22.50 -10.14 4.69
N LYS A 43 22.78 -11.33 5.25
CA LYS A 43 21.94 -11.95 6.25
C LYS A 43 22.37 -11.61 7.69
N ASP A 44 23.59 -11.15 7.85
CA ASP A 44 24.16 -10.88 9.15
C ASP A 44 23.56 -9.62 9.75
N LEU A 45 23.18 -9.74 11.01
CA LEU A 45 22.60 -8.63 11.76
C LEU A 45 23.69 -7.58 12.05
N PRO A 46 23.49 -6.32 11.65
CA PRO A 46 24.44 -5.25 11.96
C PRO A 46 24.50 -4.98 13.49
N GLU A 47 25.73 -4.83 14.02
CA GLU A 47 25.97 -4.64 15.45
C GLU A 47 25.28 -3.38 16.01
N ASP A 48 25.20 -2.31 15.22
CA ASP A 48 24.61 -1.01 15.60
C ASP A 48 23.10 -1.07 15.86
N ILE A 49 22.41 -2.08 15.37
CA ILE A 49 20.98 -2.26 15.56
C ILE A 49 20.60 -3.53 16.32
N ALA A 50 21.58 -4.34 16.71
CA ALA A 50 21.34 -5.64 17.36
C ALA A 50 20.51 -5.54 18.66
N GLY A 51 20.67 -4.44 19.40
CA GLY A 51 19.91 -4.18 20.63
C GLY A 51 18.41 -3.93 20.46
N PHE A 52 17.97 -3.59 19.24
CA PHE A 52 16.56 -3.25 18.94
C PHE A 52 15.72 -4.43 18.48
N ARG A 53 16.27 -5.64 18.38
CA ARG A 53 15.60 -6.83 17.83
C ARG A 53 15.00 -6.60 16.45
N PRO A 54 15.80 -6.17 15.45
CA PRO A 54 15.29 -5.82 14.15
C PRO A 54 14.81 -7.04 13.37
N LEU A 55 13.84 -6.84 12.49
CA LEU A 55 13.35 -7.83 11.54
C LEU A 55 13.90 -7.54 10.15
N ARG A 56 14.37 -8.59 9.46
CA ARG A 56 14.81 -8.52 8.08
C ARG A 56 13.67 -8.84 7.13
N LEU A 57 13.12 -7.83 6.48
CA LEU A 57 11.97 -7.96 5.60
C LEU A 57 12.31 -7.52 4.17
N ARG A 58 11.52 -8.00 3.21
CA ARG A 58 11.55 -7.49 1.85
C ARG A 58 10.78 -6.18 1.77
N GLN A 59 11.40 -5.18 1.20
CA GLN A 59 10.73 -3.95 0.77
C GLN A 59 10.48 -4.04 -0.73
N SER A 60 9.24 -3.79 -1.14
CA SER A 60 8.89 -3.66 -2.56
C SER A 60 9.32 -2.30 -3.07
N ALA A 61 9.94 -2.26 -4.25
CA ALA A 61 10.16 -1.04 -5.01
C ALA A 61 9.34 -1.11 -6.29
N ILE A 62 8.54 -0.08 -6.54
CA ILE A 62 7.67 -0.01 -7.70
C ILE A 62 8.46 0.60 -8.84
N ASN A 63 8.64 -0.17 -9.91
CA ASN A 63 9.21 0.31 -11.16
C ASN A 63 8.14 0.40 -12.23
N ASP A 64 8.41 1.14 -13.28
CA ASP A 64 7.65 1.18 -14.53
C ASP A 64 6.14 1.36 -14.31
N ASN A 65 5.76 2.57 -13.87
CA ASN A 65 4.38 2.89 -13.53
C ASN A 65 3.63 3.61 -14.66
N ASP A 66 4.16 3.61 -15.87
CA ASP A 66 3.60 4.34 -17.01
C ASP A 66 2.37 3.67 -17.64
N ALA A 67 2.08 2.42 -17.27
CA ALA A 67 0.93 1.65 -17.76
C ALA A 67 -0.38 1.94 -17.00
N GLY A 68 -0.46 3.06 -16.29
CA GLY A 68 -1.67 3.50 -15.58
C GLY A 68 -2.43 4.59 -16.31
N VAL A 69 -3.73 4.75 -15.99
CA VAL A 69 -4.64 5.83 -16.41
C VAL A 69 -4.98 5.89 -17.90
N ARG A 70 -4.27 5.17 -18.76
CA ARG A 70 -4.50 5.22 -20.22
C ARG A 70 -5.81 4.53 -20.62
N ALA A 71 -6.50 5.14 -21.59
CA ALA A 71 -7.70 4.55 -22.19
C ALA A 71 -7.36 3.23 -22.89
N GLY A 72 -8.15 2.18 -22.64
CA GLY A 72 -7.97 0.85 -23.23
C GLY A 72 -7.09 -0.11 -22.41
N TYR A 73 -6.47 0.37 -21.33
CA TYR A 73 -5.75 -0.51 -20.41
C TYR A 73 -6.72 -1.23 -19.47
N VAL A 74 -6.46 -2.51 -19.26
CA VAL A 74 -7.21 -3.33 -18.33
C VAL A 74 -6.69 -3.07 -16.93
N ASP A 75 -7.58 -2.64 -16.03
CA ASP A 75 -7.26 -2.55 -14.61
C ASP A 75 -7.03 -3.96 -14.04
N PHE A 76 -5.76 -4.33 -13.87
CA PHE A 76 -5.39 -5.65 -13.42
C PHE A 76 -5.85 -5.90 -11.98
N ALA A 77 -5.71 -4.93 -11.10
CA ALA A 77 -6.08 -5.06 -9.69
C ALA A 77 -7.60 -5.26 -9.53
N ALA A 78 -8.41 -4.52 -10.31
CA ALA A 78 -9.86 -4.70 -10.32
C ALA A 78 -10.26 -6.05 -10.94
N LYS A 79 -9.66 -6.42 -12.09
CA LYS A 79 -9.94 -7.69 -12.76
C LYS A 79 -9.63 -8.91 -11.90
N THR A 80 -8.56 -8.87 -11.14
CA THR A 80 -8.12 -9.97 -10.28
C THR A 80 -8.70 -9.88 -8.86
N ARG A 81 -9.52 -8.86 -8.58
CA ARG A 81 -10.17 -8.66 -7.30
C ARG A 81 -9.17 -8.60 -6.13
N MET A 82 -8.05 -7.92 -6.33
CA MET A 82 -6.98 -7.87 -5.34
C MET A 82 -7.38 -7.13 -4.06
N LEU A 83 -8.24 -6.09 -4.15
CA LEU A 83 -8.71 -5.38 -2.97
C LEU A 83 -9.59 -6.24 -2.08
N GLU A 84 -10.47 -7.04 -2.65
CA GLU A 84 -11.37 -7.95 -1.94
C GLU A 84 -10.62 -9.13 -1.28
N GLY A 85 -9.38 -9.36 -1.68
CA GLY A 85 -8.49 -10.34 -1.06
C GLY A 85 -7.85 -9.86 0.26
N LEU A 86 -7.87 -8.57 0.54
CA LEU A 86 -7.26 -8.01 1.74
C LEU A 86 -8.01 -8.42 3.02
N ARG A 87 -7.27 -8.73 4.07
CA ARG A 87 -7.84 -9.11 5.39
C ARG A 87 -7.45 -8.14 6.50
N HIS A 88 -6.33 -7.45 6.34
CA HIS A 88 -5.81 -6.48 7.28
C HIS A 88 -5.45 -5.19 6.56
N TYR A 89 -5.71 -4.05 7.15
CA TYR A 89 -5.45 -2.75 6.55
C TYR A 89 -4.97 -1.75 7.60
N HIS A 90 -4.16 -0.78 7.17
CA HIS A 90 -3.65 0.25 8.06
C HIS A 90 -4.72 1.32 8.31
N PRO A 91 -5.12 1.58 9.59
CA PRO A 91 -6.21 2.51 9.89
C PRO A 91 -5.94 3.94 9.39
N GLY A 92 -4.70 4.42 9.51
CA GLY A 92 -4.31 5.74 9.01
C GLY A 92 -4.37 5.84 7.48
N LEU A 93 -4.06 4.74 6.75
CA LEU A 93 -4.21 4.72 5.29
C LEU A 93 -5.69 4.75 4.89
N TYR A 94 -6.55 3.99 5.58
CA TYR A 94 -8.00 4.01 5.38
C TYR A 94 -8.58 5.42 5.57
N GLN A 95 -8.19 6.12 6.63
CA GLN A 95 -8.63 7.49 6.89
C GLN A 95 -8.16 8.46 5.79
N ARG A 96 -6.91 8.32 5.32
CA ARG A 96 -6.39 9.14 4.22
C ARG A 96 -7.15 8.88 2.92
N LEU A 97 -7.45 7.62 2.62
CA LEU A 97 -8.24 7.23 1.46
C LEU A 97 -9.64 7.86 1.49
N GLY A 98 -10.31 7.85 2.65
CA GLY A 98 -11.62 8.48 2.82
C GLY A 98 -11.58 10.00 2.58
N ARG A 99 -10.58 10.69 3.15
CA ARG A 99 -10.40 12.13 2.91
C ARG A 99 -10.11 12.43 1.43
N LEU A 100 -9.27 11.65 0.79
CA LEU A 100 -8.95 11.83 -0.62
C LEU A 100 -10.18 11.56 -1.50
N SER A 101 -10.96 10.53 -1.20
CA SER A 101 -12.21 10.23 -1.90
C SER A 101 -13.22 11.39 -1.80
N ALA A 102 -13.34 12.01 -0.62
CA ALA A 102 -14.19 13.19 -0.43
C ALA A 102 -13.69 14.42 -1.21
N ASP A 103 -12.37 14.67 -1.21
CA ASP A 103 -11.77 15.75 -1.99
C ASP A 103 -12.04 15.58 -3.50
N PHE A 104 -11.84 14.39 -4.01
CA PHE A 104 -12.09 14.10 -5.43
C PHE A 104 -13.57 14.21 -5.81
N ALA A 105 -14.48 13.78 -4.93
CA ALA A 105 -15.92 13.93 -5.14
C ALA A 105 -16.33 15.41 -5.22
N ALA A 106 -15.67 16.27 -4.44
CA ALA A 106 -15.89 17.72 -4.44
C ALA A 106 -15.07 18.46 -5.51
N LYS A 107 -14.28 17.76 -6.34
CA LYS A 107 -13.26 18.34 -7.24
C LYS A 107 -12.35 19.33 -6.54
N GLY A 108 -11.91 18.96 -5.35
CA GLY A 108 -11.08 19.77 -4.46
C GLY A 108 -9.62 19.90 -4.91
N PRO A 109 -8.74 20.41 -4.02
CA PRO A 109 -7.35 20.71 -4.36
C PRO A 109 -6.54 19.54 -4.92
N ALA A 110 -6.74 18.31 -4.39
CA ALA A 110 -6.01 17.14 -4.88
C ALA A 110 -6.47 16.75 -6.30
N TYR A 111 -7.78 16.81 -6.58
CA TYR A 111 -8.30 16.62 -7.94
C TYR A 111 -7.76 17.69 -8.90
N ALA A 112 -7.80 18.96 -8.50
CA ALA A 112 -7.30 20.06 -9.33
C ALA A 112 -5.81 19.93 -9.64
N TRP A 113 -5.01 19.43 -8.70
CA TRP A 113 -3.58 19.17 -8.90
C TRP A 113 -3.33 18.16 -10.03
N LEU A 114 -4.15 17.12 -10.17
CA LEU A 114 -4.00 16.14 -11.25
C LEU A 114 -4.09 16.78 -12.63
N THR A 115 -5.02 17.72 -12.82
CA THR A 115 -5.23 18.36 -14.12
C THR A 115 -4.27 19.53 -14.35
N ALA A 116 -4.01 20.33 -13.32
CA ALA A 116 -3.22 21.55 -13.47
C ALA A 116 -1.70 21.31 -13.42
N SER A 117 -1.25 20.32 -12.62
CA SER A 117 0.18 20.11 -12.35
C SER A 117 0.68 18.76 -12.86
N ALA A 118 -0.11 17.69 -12.73
CA ALA A 118 0.27 16.37 -13.22
C ALA A 118 -0.04 16.18 -14.72
N GLY A 119 -0.71 17.12 -15.35
CA GLY A 119 -0.96 17.13 -16.80
C GLY A 119 -2.00 16.12 -17.29
N LEU A 120 -2.84 15.59 -16.38
CA LEU A 120 -3.92 14.67 -16.75
C LEU A 120 -5.09 15.45 -17.38
N SER A 121 -5.73 14.85 -18.38
CA SER A 121 -7.00 15.36 -18.89
C SER A 121 -8.12 15.24 -17.83
N GLY A 122 -9.17 16.05 -17.95
CA GLY A 122 -10.33 15.95 -17.08
C GLY A 122 -10.97 14.55 -17.08
N LYS A 123 -10.97 13.85 -18.22
CA LYS A 123 -11.48 12.48 -18.34
C LYS A 123 -10.64 11.47 -17.55
N GLU A 124 -9.33 11.61 -17.58
CA GLU A 124 -8.41 10.75 -16.79
C GLU A 124 -8.57 11.02 -15.30
N ALA A 125 -8.65 12.29 -14.89
CA ALA A 125 -8.91 12.66 -13.50
C ALA A 125 -10.27 12.14 -13.00
N ASP A 126 -11.33 12.23 -13.81
CA ASP A 126 -12.65 11.67 -13.47
C ASP A 126 -12.61 10.13 -13.38
N THR A 127 -11.80 9.47 -14.21
CA THR A 127 -11.58 8.02 -14.12
C THR A 127 -10.91 7.64 -12.81
N ILE A 128 -9.85 8.36 -12.42
CA ILE A 128 -9.18 8.18 -11.12
C ILE A 128 -10.16 8.41 -9.97
N ALA A 129 -10.95 9.49 -10.03
CA ALA A 129 -11.95 9.80 -9.01
C ALA A 129 -12.98 8.66 -8.82
N SER A 130 -13.45 8.09 -9.93
CA SER A 130 -14.37 6.95 -9.91
C SER A 130 -13.75 5.71 -9.26
N ARG A 131 -12.52 5.35 -9.66
CA ARG A 131 -11.80 4.19 -9.11
C ARG A 131 -11.45 4.38 -7.63
N LEU A 132 -11.03 5.59 -7.25
CA LEU A 132 -10.76 5.95 -5.86
C LEU A 132 -12.01 5.76 -4.98
N ARG A 133 -13.17 6.20 -5.47
CA ARG A 133 -14.45 5.98 -4.79
C ARG A 133 -14.77 4.51 -4.67
N GLN A 134 -14.62 3.73 -5.75
CA GLN A 134 -14.86 2.29 -5.74
C GLN A 134 -13.94 1.58 -4.74
N ALA A 135 -12.64 1.93 -4.71
CA ALA A 135 -11.70 1.36 -3.75
C ALA A 135 -12.12 1.65 -2.29
N PHE A 136 -12.51 2.89 -2.01
CA PHE A 136 -12.98 3.27 -0.68
C PHE A 136 -14.25 2.53 -0.28
N ASP A 137 -15.23 2.43 -1.17
CA ASP A 137 -16.51 1.77 -0.90
C ASP A 137 -16.30 0.25 -0.68
N LEU A 138 -15.42 -0.41 -1.44
CA LEU A 138 -15.05 -1.82 -1.25
C LEU A 138 -14.41 -2.05 0.12
N ILE A 139 -13.37 -1.31 0.44
CA ILE A 139 -12.66 -1.42 1.73
C ILE A 139 -13.62 -1.14 2.88
N GLN A 140 -14.47 -0.13 2.77
CA GLN A 140 -15.47 0.19 3.80
C GLN A 140 -16.50 -0.94 3.97
N ALA A 141 -16.97 -1.54 2.88
CA ALA A 141 -17.90 -2.66 2.94
C ALA A 141 -17.29 -3.88 3.63
N ASP A 142 -16.02 -4.19 3.30
CA ASP A 142 -15.30 -5.31 3.92
C ASP A 142 -14.98 -5.05 5.40
N CYS A 143 -14.70 -3.82 5.79
CA CYS A 143 -14.59 -3.45 7.21
C CYS A 143 -15.92 -3.63 7.95
N ARG A 144 -17.03 -3.21 7.36
CA ARG A 144 -18.37 -3.33 7.98
C ARG A 144 -18.84 -4.77 8.11
N SER A 145 -18.49 -5.62 7.16
CA SER A 145 -18.82 -7.06 7.21
C SER A 145 -17.88 -7.86 8.13
N GLY A 146 -16.77 -7.26 8.59
CA GLY A 146 -15.74 -7.94 9.36
C GLY A 146 -14.79 -8.80 8.52
N ALA A 147 -14.90 -8.76 7.19
CA ALA A 147 -13.99 -9.45 6.28
C ALA A 147 -12.59 -8.85 6.30
N LEU A 148 -12.49 -7.54 6.59
CA LEU A 148 -11.24 -6.81 6.68
C LEU A 148 -11.15 -6.11 8.05
N LYS A 149 -9.97 -6.15 8.67
CA LYS A 149 -9.68 -5.51 9.94
C LYS A 149 -8.75 -4.31 9.76
N LEU A 150 -9.01 -3.22 10.50
CA LEU A 150 -8.15 -2.04 10.55
C LEU A 150 -7.14 -2.16 11.70
N ASP A 151 -6.27 -3.15 11.63
CA ASP A 151 -5.35 -3.54 12.71
C ASP A 151 -3.88 -3.59 12.28
N LEU A 152 -3.56 -3.19 11.07
CA LEU A 152 -2.19 -3.22 10.56
C LEU A 152 -1.42 -1.97 10.99
N GLU A 153 -0.81 -2.05 12.16
CA GLU A 153 0.09 -1.03 12.71
C GLU A 153 1.53 -1.58 12.72
N PRO A 154 2.37 -1.21 11.75
CA PRO A 154 3.71 -1.79 11.59
C PRO A 154 4.59 -1.68 12.85
N GLY A 155 4.53 -0.54 13.54
CA GLY A 155 5.29 -0.34 14.76
C GLY A 155 4.85 -1.27 15.89
N ALA A 156 3.55 -1.47 16.09
CA ALA A 156 3.01 -2.39 17.07
C ALA A 156 3.34 -3.85 16.71
N LEU A 157 3.23 -4.20 15.43
CA LEU A 157 3.57 -5.54 14.94
C LEU A 157 5.04 -5.86 15.18
N LEU A 158 5.96 -4.96 14.81
CA LEU A 158 7.41 -5.16 14.99
C LEU A 158 7.85 -5.14 16.45
N SER A 159 7.05 -4.58 17.34
CA SER A 159 7.30 -4.58 18.79
C SER A 159 6.67 -5.76 19.52
N ALA A 160 5.90 -6.61 18.82
CA ALA A 160 5.21 -7.73 19.44
C ALA A 160 6.21 -8.77 19.96
N PRO A 161 6.02 -9.30 21.19
CA PRO A 161 6.87 -10.36 21.72
C PRO A 161 6.77 -11.63 20.86
N GLY A 162 7.89 -12.26 20.57
CA GLY A 162 7.93 -13.54 19.86
C GLY A 162 8.06 -13.45 18.35
N LEU A 163 8.10 -12.25 17.76
CA LEU A 163 8.52 -12.11 16.38
C LEU A 163 10.02 -12.38 16.26
N SER A 164 10.40 -13.36 15.46
CA SER A 164 11.79 -13.68 15.15
C SER A 164 12.07 -13.54 13.67
N ASP A 165 13.34 -13.34 13.34
CA ASP A 165 13.81 -13.25 11.96
C ASP A 165 13.72 -14.64 11.29
N GLY A 166 12.65 -14.93 10.65
CA GLY A 166 12.36 -16.24 10.05
C GLY A 166 11.05 -16.86 10.50
N ASP A 167 10.39 -16.25 11.47
CA ASP A 167 9.02 -16.61 11.76
C ASP A 167 8.14 -16.18 10.59
N SER A 168 7.85 -17.14 9.75
CA SER A 168 6.77 -17.07 8.76
C SER A 168 5.38 -17.01 9.44
N ALA A 169 5.34 -16.76 10.74
CA ALA A 169 4.13 -16.67 11.54
C ALA A 169 3.26 -15.43 11.25
N ILE A 170 3.76 -14.48 10.48
CA ILE A 170 2.88 -13.57 9.76
C ILE A 170 2.47 -14.29 8.47
N SER A 171 1.56 -15.24 8.61
CA SER A 171 0.79 -15.75 7.49
C SER A 171 -0.08 -14.60 6.99
N TRP A 172 0.42 -13.91 6.00
CA TRP A 172 -0.38 -13.04 5.15
C TRP A 172 -1.15 -13.96 4.20
N ASP A 173 -2.17 -14.63 4.70
CA ASP A 173 -3.15 -15.31 3.88
C ASP A 173 -3.90 -14.24 3.07
N ILE A 174 -3.35 -13.94 1.90
CA ILE A 174 -3.98 -13.12 0.88
C ILE A 174 -4.83 -13.99 -0.01
#